data_000dc6df216bc4b79416ca0137574429
#
_entry.id   000dc6df216bc4b79416ca0137574429
#
_cell.length_a   1.000
_cell.length_b   1.000
_cell.length_c   1.000
_cell.angle_alpha   90.00
_cell.angle_beta   90.00
_cell.angle_gamma   90.00
#
_symmetry.space_group_name_H-M   'P 1'
#
loop_
_entity.id
_entity.type
_entity.pdbx_description
1 polymer ?
#
loop_
_entity_poly.entity_id
_entity_poly.type
_entity_poly.pdbx_seq_one_letter_code
_entity_poly.pdbx_strand_id
1 'polypeptide(L)'
;MEYQVKFLINDKIYLRDPENSELGKMMIKKAIELIADIGFENFTFKKLAVEINSTEASIYRYFENKHRILLYILNWYWSYMEFLVNIKLENIVDNRENSKPFFIF
;
A
#
# COMPACT_ATOMS: atom_id res chain seq x y z
N MET A 1 13.05 -12.54 -1.11
CA MET A 1 12.68 -11.40 -1.32
C MET A 1 11.50 -11.01 -0.59
N GLU A 2 10.47 -11.73 -0.69
CA GLU A 2 9.32 -11.46 0.03
C GLU A 2 9.57 -11.45 1.52
N TYR A 3 10.48 -12.27 1.99
CA TYR A 3 10.82 -12.28 3.37
C TYR A 3 11.36 -10.97 3.84
N GLN A 4 12.20 -10.36 3.05
CA GLN A 4 12.81 -9.13 3.44
C GLN A 4 11.79 -8.01 3.53
N VAL A 5 10.86 -8.02 2.63
CA VAL A 5 9.82 -7.01 2.65
C VAL A 5 8.99 -7.15 3.90
N LYS A 6 8.59 -8.37 4.21
CA LYS A 6 7.79 -8.58 5.40
C LYS A 6 8.56 -8.22 6.65
N PHE A 7 9.84 -8.54 6.67
CA PHE A 7 10.65 -8.25 7.81
C PHE A 7 10.71 -6.74 8.05
N LEU A 8 10.94 -5.98 7.00
CA LEU A 8 11.00 -4.55 7.12
C LEU A 8 9.68 -3.98 7.60
N ILE A 9 8.61 -4.54 7.14
CA ILE A 9 7.32 -4.06 7.49
C ILE A 9 6.95 -4.36 8.90
N ASN A 10 7.28 -5.55 9.35
CA ASN A 10 6.96 -5.93 10.71
C ASN A 10 7.72 -5.12 11.71
N ASP A 11 8.68 -4.33 11.26
CA ASP A 11 9.46 -3.56 12.15
C ASP A 11 8.85 -2.21 12.41
N LYS A 12 7.57 -2.21 12.71
CA LYS A 12 6.90 -1.01 13.17
C LYS A 12 6.84 0.11 12.18
N ILE A 13 6.39 -0.21 11.00
CA ILE A 13 6.14 0.80 10.01
C ILE A 13 5.03 1.70 10.49
N TYR A 14 4.09 1.15 11.23
CA TYR A 14 3.01 1.98 11.76
C TYR A 14 2.95 1.83 13.26
N LEU A 15 2.40 2.87 13.88
CA LEU A 15 2.18 2.87 15.32
C LEU A 15 0.87 2.21 15.65
N ARG A 16 -0.07 2.29 14.73
CA ARG A 16 -1.37 1.70 14.88
C ARG A 16 -1.79 1.20 13.52
N ASP A 17 -2.38 0.01 13.47
CA ASP A 17 -2.74 -0.61 12.22
C ASP A 17 -3.88 0.15 11.55
N PRO A 18 -3.64 0.77 10.39
CA PRO A 18 -4.70 1.54 9.74
C PRO A 18 -5.82 0.67 9.22
N GLU A 19 -5.60 -0.63 9.08
CA GLU A 19 -6.66 -1.51 8.61
C GLU A 19 -7.73 -1.75 9.65
N ASN A 20 -7.46 -1.37 10.89
CA ASN A 20 -8.40 -1.64 11.97
C ASN A 20 -9.44 -0.56 12.20
N SER A 21 -9.46 0.47 11.38
CA SER A 21 -10.47 1.51 11.54
C SER A 21 -10.83 2.11 10.20
N GLU A 22 -12.00 2.71 10.14
CA GLU A 22 -12.43 3.36 8.92
C GLU A 22 -11.55 4.57 8.62
N LEU A 23 -11.15 5.28 9.65
CA LEU A 23 -10.28 6.43 9.46
C LEU A 23 -8.94 5.98 8.90
N GLY A 24 -8.39 4.89 9.42
CA GLY A 24 -7.12 4.41 8.93
C GLY A 24 -7.20 3.99 7.48
N LYS A 25 -8.27 3.30 7.10
CA LYS A 25 -8.44 2.87 5.73
C LYS A 25 -8.56 4.07 4.80
N MET A 26 -9.32 5.08 5.22
CA MET A 26 -9.48 6.28 4.41
C MET A 26 -8.16 7.02 4.32
N MET A 27 -7.40 7.02 5.39
CA MET A 27 -6.11 7.67 5.43
C MET A 27 -5.19 7.09 4.34
N ILE A 28 -5.12 5.78 4.25
CA ILE A 28 -4.27 5.13 3.26
C ILE A 28 -4.79 5.40 1.85
N LYS A 29 -6.09 5.30 1.65
CA LYS A 29 -6.65 5.55 0.34
C LYS A 29 -6.36 6.97 -0.13
N LYS A 30 -6.58 7.95 0.74
CA LYS A 30 -6.35 9.34 0.35
C LYS A 30 -4.87 9.64 0.23
N ALA A 31 -4.03 8.98 1.01
CA ALA A 31 -2.60 9.17 0.88
C ALA A 31 -2.13 8.71 -0.50
N ILE A 32 -2.63 7.57 -0.95
CA ILE A 32 -2.27 7.06 -2.27
C ILE A 32 -2.71 8.04 -3.35
N GLU A 33 -3.94 8.52 -3.25
CA GLU A 33 -4.46 9.46 -4.23
C GLU A 33 -3.67 10.75 -4.24
N LEU A 34 -3.35 11.25 -3.07
CA LEU A 34 -2.66 12.53 -2.96
C LEU A 34 -1.23 12.41 -3.46
N ILE A 35 -0.54 11.33 -3.11
CA ILE A 35 0.81 11.12 -3.59
C ILE A 35 0.83 10.98 -5.10
N ALA A 36 -0.16 10.30 -5.65
CA ALA A 36 -0.24 10.14 -7.10
C ALA A 36 -0.50 11.48 -7.79
N ASP A 37 -1.21 12.37 -7.11
CA ASP A 37 -1.57 13.64 -7.69
C ASP A 37 -0.46 14.68 -7.61
N ILE A 38 0.15 14.82 -6.45
CA ILE A 38 1.12 15.90 -6.24
C ILE A 38 2.55 15.41 -6.02
N GLY A 39 2.75 14.11 -5.96
CA GLY A 39 4.07 13.56 -5.72
C GLY A 39 4.39 13.45 -4.24
N PHE A 40 5.27 12.53 -3.93
CA PHE A 40 5.62 12.28 -2.53
C PHE A 40 6.31 13.47 -1.89
N GLU A 41 7.09 14.20 -2.66
CA GLU A 41 7.81 15.32 -2.10
C GLU A 41 6.88 16.41 -1.61
N ASN A 42 5.76 16.57 -2.27
CA ASN A 42 4.79 17.59 -1.90
C ASN A 42 3.72 17.08 -0.95
N PHE A 43 3.75 15.80 -0.67
CA PHE A 43 2.80 15.19 0.22
C PHE A 43 3.15 15.52 1.68
N THR A 44 2.17 15.96 2.45
CA THR A 44 2.39 16.27 3.86
C THR A 44 1.19 15.75 4.65
N PHE A 45 1.39 15.56 5.95
CA PHE A 45 0.30 15.15 6.82
C PHE A 45 -0.76 16.24 6.90
N LYS A 46 -0.36 17.49 6.76
CA LYS A 46 -1.31 18.56 6.79
C LYS A 46 -2.28 18.46 5.61
N LYS A 47 -1.75 18.20 4.44
CA LYS A 47 -2.59 18.06 3.26
C LYS A 47 -3.47 16.83 3.37
N LEU A 48 -2.90 15.75 3.90
CA LEU A 48 -3.67 14.54 4.07
C LEU A 48 -4.81 14.75 5.06
N ALA A 49 -4.55 15.48 6.14
CA ALA A 49 -5.56 15.74 7.14
C ALA A 49 -6.77 16.45 6.54
N VAL A 50 -6.50 17.39 5.63
CA VAL A 50 -7.58 18.09 4.95
C VAL A 50 -8.39 17.12 4.11
N GLU A 51 -7.71 16.24 3.40
CA GLU A 51 -8.38 15.28 2.53
C GLU A 51 -9.26 14.30 3.28
N ILE A 52 -8.85 13.90 4.48
CA ILE A 52 -9.63 12.96 5.26
C ILE A 52 -10.54 13.66 6.26
N ASN A 53 -10.55 15.00 6.19
CA ASN A 53 -11.42 15.79 7.05
C ASN A 53 -11.13 15.48 8.53
N SER A 54 -9.87 15.47 8.88
CA SER A 54 -9.43 15.16 10.22
C SER A 54 -8.26 16.06 10.59
N THR A 55 -7.48 15.67 11.58
CA THR A 55 -6.37 16.48 12.05
C THR A 55 -5.06 15.76 11.81
N GLU A 56 -3.97 16.53 11.83
CA GLU A 56 -2.65 15.92 11.71
C GLU A 56 -2.39 15.00 12.89
N ALA A 57 -2.89 15.36 14.06
CA ALA A 57 -2.70 14.54 15.24
C ALA A 57 -3.26 13.14 15.03
N SER A 58 -4.38 13.03 14.34
CA SER A 58 -4.98 11.72 14.11
C SER A 58 -4.09 10.88 13.22
N ILE A 59 -3.39 11.52 12.28
CA ILE A 59 -2.49 10.79 11.39
C ILE A 59 -1.26 10.33 12.16
N TYR A 60 -0.74 11.19 13.03
CA TYR A 60 0.44 10.83 13.82
C TYR A 60 0.17 9.67 14.78
N ARG A 61 -1.07 9.38 15.06
CA ARG A 61 -1.37 8.21 15.88
C ARG A 61 -1.08 6.92 15.13
N TYR A 62 -1.10 6.97 13.80
CA TYR A 62 -0.90 5.80 12.97
C TYR A 62 0.50 5.71 12.42
N PHE A 63 1.08 6.82 12.04
CA PHE A 63 2.39 6.83 11.41
C PHE A 63 3.27 7.92 11.97
N GLU A 64 4.52 7.59 12.19
CA GLU A 64 5.46 8.51 12.75
C GLU A 64 5.78 9.66 11.78
N ASN A 65 5.86 9.35 10.51
CA ASN A 65 6.14 10.36 9.49
C ASN A 65 5.66 9.84 8.15
N LYS A 66 5.77 10.68 7.13
CA LYS A 66 5.22 10.33 5.82
C LYS A 66 5.98 9.20 5.15
N HIS A 67 7.24 9.00 5.52
CA HIS A 67 7.99 7.90 4.94
C HIS A 67 7.42 6.56 5.40
N ARG A 68 6.89 6.52 6.63
CA ARG A 68 6.29 5.30 7.13
C ARG A 68 5.00 4.98 6.38
N ILE A 69 4.25 6.01 6.03
CA ILE A 69 3.05 5.79 5.22
C ILE A 69 3.45 5.23 3.86
N LEU A 70 4.49 5.77 3.26
CA LEU A 70 4.94 5.30 1.97
C LEU A 70 5.37 3.84 2.04
N LEU A 71 6.11 3.48 3.10
CA LEU A 71 6.53 2.10 3.27
C LEU A 71 5.34 1.17 3.41
N TYR A 72 4.32 1.61 4.15
CA TYR A 72 3.13 0.82 4.31
C TYR A 72 2.43 0.59 2.98
N ILE A 73 2.31 1.65 2.19
CA ILE A 73 1.66 1.57 0.89
C ILE A 73 2.45 0.66 -0.04
N LEU A 74 3.77 0.80 -0.05
CA LEU A 74 4.60 -0.04 -0.89
C LEU A 74 4.50 -1.51 -0.51
N ASN A 75 4.42 -1.77 0.77
CA ASN A 75 4.27 -3.13 1.24
C ASN A 75 2.95 -3.72 0.77
N TRP A 76 1.89 -2.93 0.94
CA TRP A 76 0.57 -3.38 0.52
C TRP A 76 0.56 -3.64 -0.99
N TYR A 77 1.12 -2.70 -1.74
CA TYR A 77 1.17 -2.82 -3.18
C TYR A 77 1.98 -4.03 -3.61
N TRP A 78 3.11 -4.25 -2.97
CA TRP A 78 3.98 -5.38 -3.28
C TRP A 78 3.26 -6.70 -3.04
N SER A 79 2.58 -6.80 -1.91
CA SER A 79 1.84 -8.00 -1.59
C SER A 79 0.72 -8.25 -2.59
N TYR A 80 0.06 -7.19 -3.02
CA TYR A 80 -0.99 -7.32 -4.00
C TYR A 80 -0.44 -7.79 -5.33
N MET A 81 0.68 -7.23 -5.74
CA MET A 81 1.32 -7.62 -6.99
C MET A 81 1.77 -9.07 -6.94
N GLU A 82 2.28 -9.48 -5.81
CA GLU A 82 2.72 -10.85 -5.62
C GLU A 82 1.53 -11.80 -5.76
N PHE A 83 0.42 -11.41 -5.19
CA PHE A 83 -0.79 -12.20 -5.27
C PHE A 83 -1.25 -12.33 -6.74
N LEU A 84 -1.22 -11.23 -7.47
CA LEU A 84 -1.62 -11.24 -8.87
C LEU A 84 -0.68 -12.10 -9.71
N VAL A 85 0.59 -12.03 -9.44
CA VAL A 85 1.56 -12.82 -10.18
C VAL A 85 1.31 -14.30 -9.94
N ASN A 86 1.05 -14.68 -8.70
CA ASN A 86 0.78 -16.07 -8.38
C ASN A 86 -0.46 -16.57 -9.10
N ILE A 87 -1.50 -15.75 -9.15
CA ILE A 87 -2.71 -16.13 -9.85
C ILE A 87 -2.43 -16.33 -11.33
N LYS A 88 -1.67 -15.43 -11.92
CA LYS A 88 -1.37 -15.54 -13.33
C LYS A 88 -0.52 -16.75 -13.64
N LEU A 89 0.42 -17.06 -12.76
CA LEU A 89 1.25 -18.23 -12.95
C LEU A 89 0.42 -19.49 -12.89
N GLU A 90 -0.52 -19.55 -11.97
CA GLU A 90 -1.39 -20.69 -11.87
C GLU A 90 -2.24 -20.83 -13.12
N ASN A 91 -2.74 -19.72 -13.61
CA ASN A 91 -3.53 -19.76 -14.83
C ASN A 91 -2.72 -20.23 -16.00
N ILE A 92 -1.48 -19.80 -16.09
CA ILE A 92 -0.62 -20.22 -17.17
C ILE A 92 -0.39 -21.71 -17.13
N VAL A 93 -0.15 -22.23 -15.94
CA VAL A 93 0.05 -23.65 -15.77
C VAL A 93 -1.21 -24.42 -16.17
N ASP A 94 -2.34 -23.95 -15.70
CA ASP A 94 -3.59 -24.61 -15.99
C ASP A 94 -3.91 -24.58 -17.46
N ASN A 95 -3.59 -23.50 -18.13
CA ASN A 95 -3.92 -23.33 -19.52
C ASN A 95 -2.82 -23.67 -20.46
N ARG A 96 -1.82 -24.33 -19.95
CA ARG A 96 -0.69 -24.63 -20.77
C ARG A 96 -1.07 -25.42 -21.98
N GLU A 97 -2.01 -26.30 -21.80
CA GLU A 97 -2.44 -27.11 -22.92
C GLU A 97 -3.25 -26.32 -23.88
N ASN A 98 -3.94 -25.33 -23.42
CA ASN A 98 -4.70 -24.50 -24.30
C ASN A 98 -3.80 -23.51 -24.99
N SER A 99 -2.61 -23.39 -24.48
CA SER A 99 -1.62 -22.57 -25.13
C SER A 99 -2.05 -21.19 -25.45
N LYS A 100 -2.62 -20.53 -24.58
CA LYS A 100 -2.93 -19.20 -24.86
C LYS A 100 -2.01 -18.36 -24.20
N PRO A 101 -1.08 -18.17 -24.77
CA PRO A 101 -0.13 -17.36 -24.14
C PRO A 101 -0.63 -16.00 -23.96
N PHE A 102 -0.68 -15.72 -24.09
CA PHE A 102 -0.72 -14.70 -23.84
C PHE A 102 -0.67 -14.13 -22.92
N PHE A 103 -0.62 -13.93 -22.46
CA PHE A 103 -0.59 -13.42 -21.68
C PHE A 103 -0.13 -12.67 -21.24
N ILE A 104 -0.10 -12.45 -21.33
CA ILE A 104 0.22 -11.91 -21.14
C ILE A 104 0.33 -11.11 -20.49
N PHE A 105 0.43 -10.77 -20.04
CA PHE A 105 0.49 -9.69 -19.43
C PHE A 105 1.16 -8.71 -19.91
#